data_b7daebb85c22389c2bf85b3eea81991c
#
_entry.id   b7daebb85c22389c2bf85b3eea81991c
#
_cell.length_a   1.000
_cell.length_b   1.000
_cell.length_c   1.000
_cell.angle_alpha   90.00
_cell.angle_beta   90.00
_cell.angle_gamma   90.00
#
_symmetry.space_group_name_H-M   'P 1'
#
loop_
_entity.id
_entity.type
_entity.pdbx_description
1 polymer ?
#
loop_
_entity_poly.entity_id
_entity_poly.type
_entity_poly.pdbx_seq_one_letter_code
_entity_poly.pdbx_strand_id
1 'polypeptide(L)'
;MYAVDCYGHGGSLHDALKYNVVDMGNAVIYFIQNVVKEPVCLLGHSSGGLIAAYVASHSDSCSTLVLEDAPFFSCQDERRKHSFNYVDLSTVCHAFLNQNEETDFVLYYFSHQRIWELFSEKSKEKLHSKLTASAARYRKKHPDKNLRVPFWPKAGLAAYQGMNHYDPRFGEAFYTDSFHAEIAHEDLLRGIRCKTLFLKARTEIGQDGLLMATLDEEDLRHVLNLVPTCSLIRFDCGHAIHIEKPKAFVSALCTYDIGQRKEM
;
A
#
# COMPACT_ATOMS: atom_id res chain seq x y z
N MET A 1 -2.84 -12.98 16.37
CA MET A 1 -2.62 -11.96 15.32
C MET A 1 -2.11 -12.68 14.07
N TYR A 2 -2.66 -12.35 12.92
CA TYR A 2 -2.25 -12.88 11.61
C TYR A 2 -1.74 -11.71 10.76
N ALA A 3 -0.66 -11.90 10.02
CA ALA A 3 -0.22 -11.05 8.94
C ALA A 3 -0.40 -11.85 7.66
N VAL A 4 -1.17 -11.31 6.72
CA VAL A 4 -1.56 -12.02 5.49
C VAL A 4 -0.80 -11.44 4.31
N ASP A 5 -0.10 -12.29 3.57
CA ASP A 5 0.39 -11.92 2.25
C ASP A 5 -0.79 -11.96 1.27
N CYS A 6 -1.15 -10.82 0.69
CA CYS A 6 -2.16 -10.76 -0.36
C CYS A 6 -1.63 -11.39 -1.67
N TYR A 7 -2.51 -11.69 -2.62
CA TYR A 7 -2.10 -12.17 -3.94
C TYR A 7 -1.06 -11.23 -4.56
N GLY A 8 -0.05 -11.79 -5.22
CA GLY A 8 1.09 -11.06 -5.78
C GLY A 8 2.16 -10.66 -4.76
N HIS A 9 2.05 -11.10 -3.50
CA HIS A 9 3.00 -10.79 -2.43
C HIS A 9 3.41 -12.04 -1.68
N GLY A 10 4.65 -12.06 -1.21
CA GLY A 10 5.17 -13.09 -0.31
C GLY A 10 5.03 -14.50 -0.85
N GLY A 11 4.47 -15.39 -0.04
CA GLY A 11 4.20 -16.79 -0.39
C GLY A 11 2.83 -17.04 -0.98
N SER A 12 2.00 -16.02 -1.18
CA SER A 12 0.66 -16.18 -1.73
C SER A 12 0.65 -16.34 -3.25
N LEU A 13 -0.51 -16.68 -3.81
CA LEU A 13 -0.69 -16.90 -5.24
C LEU A 13 -0.27 -15.68 -6.08
N HIS A 14 0.51 -15.93 -7.13
CA HIS A 14 0.93 -14.94 -8.13
C HIS A 14 0.13 -15.15 -9.43
N ASP A 15 -1.11 -14.67 -9.44
CA ASP A 15 -2.03 -14.73 -10.58
C ASP A 15 -2.61 -13.33 -10.86
N ALA A 16 -2.22 -12.74 -11.98
CA ALA A 16 -2.62 -11.37 -12.35
C ALA A 16 -4.14 -11.19 -12.49
N LEU A 17 -4.88 -12.25 -12.81
CA LEU A 17 -6.34 -12.20 -12.88
C LEU A 17 -7.00 -12.01 -11.51
N LYS A 18 -6.26 -12.20 -10.42
CA LYS A 18 -6.69 -12.07 -9.04
C LYS A 18 -6.26 -10.76 -8.37
N TYR A 19 -5.59 -9.87 -9.10
CA TYR A 19 -5.10 -8.61 -8.55
C TYR A 19 -6.17 -7.52 -8.63
N ASN A 20 -7.28 -7.74 -7.92
CA ASN A 20 -8.36 -6.78 -7.75
C ASN A 20 -8.93 -6.87 -6.33
N VAL A 21 -9.65 -5.83 -5.92
CA VAL A 21 -10.19 -5.71 -4.56
C VAL A 21 -11.18 -6.83 -4.24
N VAL A 22 -12.00 -7.25 -5.22
CA VAL A 22 -13.05 -8.27 -5.03
C VAL A 22 -12.45 -9.65 -4.74
N ASP A 23 -11.56 -10.12 -5.61
CA ASP A 23 -10.92 -11.43 -5.44
C ASP A 23 -10.06 -11.48 -4.17
N MET A 24 -9.27 -10.43 -3.89
CA MET A 24 -8.44 -10.36 -2.68
C MET A 24 -9.30 -10.27 -1.42
N GLY A 25 -10.35 -9.46 -1.43
CA GLY A 25 -11.26 -9.35 -0.31
C GLY A 25 -12.00 -10.66 -0.02
N ASN A 26 -12.46 -11.36 -1.07
CA ASN A 26 -13.07 -12.69 -0.93
C ASN A 26 -12.09 -13.72 -0.35
N ALA A 27 -10.80 -13.67 -0.75
CA ALA A 27 -9.78 -14.54 -0.17
C ALA A 27 -9.56 -14.26 1.32
N VAL A 28 -9.58 -12.99 1.75
CA VAL A 28 -9.48 -12.61 3.16
C VAL A 28 -10.73 -13.05 3.92
N ILE A 29 -11.93 -12.86 3.38
CA ILE A 29 -13.19 -13.36 3.98
C ILE A 29 -13.10 -14.88 4.18
N TYR A 30 -12.69 -15.60 3.13
CA TYR A 30 -12.52 -17.06 3.21
C TYR A 30 -11.53 -17.47 4.30
N PHE A 31 -10.38 -16.77 4.39
CA PHE A 31 -9.38 -17.02 5.43
C PHE A 31 -9.97 -16.80 6.82
N ILE A 32 -10.67 -15.71 7.07
CA ILE A 32 -11.28 -15.42 8.37
C ILE A 32 -12.29 -16.52 8.73
N GLN A 33 -13.18 -16.87 7.81
CA GLN A 33 -14.26 -17.84 8.06
C GLN A 33 -13.77 -19.28 8.27
N ASN A 34 -12.71 -19.68 7.56
CA ASN A 34 -12.26 -21.08 7.57
C ASN A 34 -11.05 -21.34 8.46
N VAL A 35 -10.19 -20.34 8.68
CA VAL A 35 -8.96 -20.47 9.47
C VAL A 35 -9.11 -19.82 10.84
N VAL A 36 -9.53 -18.55 10.89
CA VAL A 36 -9.69 -17.81 12.15
C VAL A 36 -10.96 -18.22 12.87
N LYS A 37 -12.08 -18.36 12.15
CA LYS A 37 -13.39 -18.84 12.61
C LYS A 37 -14.07 -17.97 13.66
N GLU A 38 -13.64 -16.73 13.78
CA GLU A 38 -14.25 -15.71 14.64
C GLU A 38 -14.12 -14.34 13.97
N PRO A 39 -15.01 -13.37 14.27
CA PRO A 39 -14.86 -12.01 13.78
C PRO A 39 -13.57 -11.37 14.29
N VAL A 40 -12.90 -10.62 13.42
CA VAL A 40 -11.58 -10.03 13.68
C VAL A 40 -11.61 -8.51 13.71
N CYS A 41 -10.64 -7.92 14.40
CA CYS A 41 -10.21 -6.58 14.08
C CYS A 41 -9.30 -6.65 12.85
N LEU A 42 -9.71 -5.98 11.76
CA LEU A 42 -9.00 -5.99 10.49
C LEU A 42 -8.30 -4.65 10.28
N LEU A 43 -7.00 -4.70 10.03
CA LEU A 43 -6.19 -3.52 9.70
C LEU A 43 -5.68 -3.63 8.27
N GLY A 44 -5.90 -2.59 7.48
CA GLY A 44 -5.36 -2.48 6.13
C GLY A 44 -4.59 -1.17 5.95
N HIS A 45 -3.34 -1.27 5.48
CA HIS A 45 -2.51 -0.14 5.10
C HIS A 45 -2.57 0.07 3.58
N SER A 46 -2.71 1.31 3.15
CA SER A 46 -2.68 1.65 1.72
C SER A 46 -3.71 0.84 0.91
N SER A 47 -3.34 0.19 -0.18
CA SER A 47 -4.19 -0.72 -0.96
C SER A 47 -4.81 -1.84 -0.12
N GLY A 48 -4.13 -2.29 0.93
CA GLY A 48 -4.69 -3.21 1.92
C GLY A 48 -5.91 -2.63 2.66
N GLY A 49 -6.00 -1.30 2.76
CA GLY A 49 -7.17 -0.61 3.31
C GLY A 49 -8.41 -0.75 2.42
N LEU A 50 -8.24 -0.76 1.09
CA LEU A 50 -9.34 -1.00 0.14
C LEU A 50 -9.86 -2.44 0.26
N ILE A 51 -8.94 -3.40 0.37
CA ILE A 51 -9.28 -4.82 0.58
C ILE A 51 -10.00 -4.99 1.92
N ALA A 52 -9.48 -4.37 2.99
CA ALA A 52 -10.10 -4.43 4.32
C ALA A 52 -11.50 -3.78 4.35
N ALA A 53 -11.69 -2.67 3.64
CA ALA A 53 -12.99 -2.04 3.48
C ALA A 53 -13.98 -2.95 2.74
N TYR A 54 -13.53 -3.66 1.70
CA TYR A 54 -14.34 -4.66 1.02
C TYR A 54 -14.81 -5.76 1.98
N VAL A 55 -13.91 -6.33 2.76
CA VAL A 55 -14.24 -7.34 3.78
C VAL A 55 -15.28 -6.80 4.78
N ALA A 56 -15.09 -5.57 5.26
CA ALA A 56 -15.98 -4.96 6.24
C ALA A 56 -17.37 -4.60 5.67
N SER A 57 -17.46 -4.36 4.37
CA SER A 57 -18.73 -4.03 3.70
C SER A 57 -19.51 -5.26 3.23
N HIS A 58 -18.84 -6.38 2.97
CA HIS A 58 -19.43 -7.61 2.39
C HIS A 58 -19.52 -8.79 3.35
N SER A 59 -19.06 -8.64 4.59
CA SER A 59 -19.02 -9.74 5.56
C SER A 59 -19.10 -9.25 7.00
N ASP A 60 -19.79 -10.00 7.85
CA ASP A 60 -19.80 -9.81 9.31
C ASP A 60 -18.51 -10.31 9.98
N SER A 61 -17.54 -10.76 9.20
CA SER A 61 -16.25 -11.25 9.71
C SER A 61 -15.35 -10.14 10.26
N CYS A 62 -15.67 -8.87 10.03
CA CYS A 62 -14.93 -7.71 10.53
C CYS A 62 -15.72 -7.04 11.67
N SER A 63 -15.23 -7.17 12.92
CA SER A 63 -15.83 -6.53 14.09
C SER A 63 -15.36 -5.08 14.29
N THR A 64 -14.14 -4.78 13.87
CA THR A 64 -13.54 -3.45 13.90
C THR A 64 -12.61 -3.29 12.69
N LEU A 65 -12.74 -2.18 11.98
CA LEU A 65 -11.91 -1.85 10.82
C LEU A 65 -10.91 -0.76 11.18
N VAL A 66 -9.65 -0.95 10.82
CA VAL A 66 -8.61 0.09 10.88
C VAL A 66 -8.07 0.33 9.49
N LEU A 67 -8.19 1.55 9.03
CA LEU A 67 -7.70 2.02 7.74
C LEU A 67 -6.47 2.90 7.98
N GLU A 68 -5.29 2.40 7.65
CA GLU A 68 -4.06 3.17 7.72
C GLU A 68 -3.79 3.79 6.36
N ASP A 69 -4.08 5.07 6.25
CA ASP A 69 -3.82 5.93 5.09
C ASP A 69 -4.24 5.27 3.76
N ALA A 70 -5.48 4.78 3.70
CA ALA A 70 -6.03 4.08 2.54
C ALA A 70 -6.43 5.06 1.42
N PRO A 71 -6.12 4.77 0.13
CA PRO A 71 -6.20 5.71 -0.98
C PRO A 71 -7.60 5.76 -1.64
N PHE A 72 -8.66 6.00 -0.87
CA PHE A 72 -9.99 6.11 -1.46
C PHE A 72 -10.08 7.31 -2.43
N PHE A 73 -10.75 7.11 -3.57
CA PHE A 73 -11.01 8.07 -4.63
C PHE A 73 -9.78 8.56 -5.41
N SER A 74 -8.64 8.76 -4.75
CA SER A 74 -7.44 9.29 -5.38
C SER A 74 -6.70 8.30 -6.28
N CYS A 75 -6.89 6.99 -6.05
CA CYS A 75 -6.14 5.93 -6.76
C CYS A 75 -6.91 5.28 -7.90
N GLN A 76 -8.08 5.80 -8.26
CA GLN A 76 -8.92 5.25 -9.34
C GLN A 76 -9.14 6.27 -10.46
N ASP A 77 -9.60 5.80 -11.60
CA ASP A 77 -9.89 6.59 -12.80
C ASP A 77 -8.72 7.49 -13.21
N GLU A 78 -8.97 8.62 -13.81
CA GLU A 78 -7.94 9.57 -14.23
C GLU A 78 -7.19 10.20 -13.04
N ARG A 79 -7.80 10.26 -11.84
CA ARG A 79 -7.18 10.84 -10.64
C ARG A 79 -5.94 10.08 -10.20
N ARG A 80 -5.91 8.74 -10.39
CA ARG A 80 -4.72 7.94 -10.04
C ARG A 80 -3.44 8.44 -10.66
N LYS A 81 -3.52 8.99 -11.90
CA LYS A 81 -2.36 9.50 -12.65
C LYS A 81 -1.70 10.72 -11.98
N HIS A 82 -2.40 11.37 -11.06
CA HIS A 82 -1.91 12.50 -10.28
C HIS A 82 -1.46 12.10 -8.86
N SER A 83 -1.26 10.81 -8.61
CA SER A 83 -0.73 10.30 -7.34
C SER A 83 0.73 9.87 -7.46
N PHE A 84 1.50 10.07 -6.39
CA PHE A 84 2.89 9.64 -6.31
C PHE A 84 3.03 8.14 -6.58
N ASN A 85 2.18 7.33 -5.99
CA ASN A 85 2.24 5.87 -6.16
C ASN A 85 2.07 5.44 -7.64
N TYR A 86 1.18 6.09 -8.37
CA TYR A 86 1.03 5.79 -9.79
C TYR A 86 2.30 6.12 -10.56
N VAL A 87 2.84 7.32 -10.36
CA VAL A 87 4.01 7.79 -11.11
C VAL A 87 5.29 7.08 -10.69
N ASP A 88 5.47 6.75 -9.40
CA ASP A 88 6.69 6.11 -8.90
C ASP A 88 6.68 4.58 -9.06
N LEU A 89 5.55 3.91 -8.78
CA LEU A 89 5.50 2.45 -8.78
C LEU A 89 4.74 1.88 -9.99
N SER A 90 3.51 2.34 -10.26
CA SER A 90 2.67 1.70 -11.27
C SER A 90 3.22 1.87 -12.69
N THR A 91 3.74 3.06 -13.03
CA THR A 91 4.40 3.28 -14.33
C THR A 91 5.68 2.47 -14.48
N VAL A 92 6.44 2.30 -13.39
CA VAL A 92 7.66 1.49 -13.41
C VAL A 92 7.34 0.00 -13.56
N CYS A 93 6.27 -0.49 -12.91
CA CYS A 93 5.79 -1.86 -13.11
C CYS A 93 5.37 -2.09 -14.57
N HIS A 94 4.58 -1.16 -15.12
CA HIS A 94 4.18 -1.22 -16.53
C HIS A 94 5.38 -1.25 -17.48
N ALA A 95 6.33 -0.35 -17.29
CA ALA A 95 7.55 -0.30 -18.12
C ALA A 95 8.39 -1.58 -17.98
N PHE A 96 8.52 -2.11 -16.76
CA PHE A 96 9.23 -3.38 -16.53
C PHE A 96 8.60 -4.56 -17.27
N LEU A 97 7.28 -4.66 -17.27
CA LEU A 97 6.56 -5.75 -17.93
C LEU A 97 6.61 -5.66 -19.46
N ASN A 98 6.93 -4.49 -20.02
CA ASN A 98 6.98 -4.24 -21.45
C ASN A 98 8.43 -4.13 -22.03
N GLN A 99 9.45 -4.49 -21.25
CA GLN A 99 10.84 -4.55 -21.67
C GLN A 99 11.42 -5.96 -21.45
N ASN A 100 12.58 -6.27 -22.07
CA ASN A 100 13.27 -7.57 -22.00
C ASN A 100 14.75 -7.46 -21.58
N GLU A 101 15.21 -6.28 -21.16
CA GLU A 101 16.62 -6.03 -20.88
C GLU A 101 16.98 -6.41 -19.44
N GLU A 102 16.10 -6.15 -18.47
CA GLU A 102 16.29 -6.45 -17.05
C GLU A 102 15.21 -7.41 -16.56
N THR A 103 15.62 -8.47 -15.91
CA THR A 103 14.73 -9.51 -15.35
C THR A 103 14.55 -9.40 -13.82
N ASP A 104 15.42 -8.64 -13.16
CA ASP A 104 15.31 -8.37 -11.70
C ASP A 104 14.51 -7.10 -11.46
N PHE A 105 13.23 -7.25 -11.10
CA PHE A 105 12.35 -6.12 -10.83
C PHE A 105 12.89 -5.18 -9.73
N VAL A 106 13.58 -5.71 -8.72
CA VAL A 106 14.15 -4.88 -7.65
C VAL A 106 15.21 -3.92 -8.19
N LEU A 107 16.06 -4.40 -9.11
CA LEU A 107 17.05 -3.56 -9.78
C LEU A 107 16.39 -2.56 -10.73
N TYR A 108 15.42 -3.02 -11.49
CA TYR A 108 14.68 -2.16 -12.42
C TYR A 108 13.99 -1.02 -11.66
N TYR A 109 13.23 -1.34 -10.61
CA TYR A 109 12.56 -0.34 -9.78
C TYR A 109 13.57 0.62 -9.14
N PHE A 110 14.66 0.10 -8.55
CA PHE A 110 15.70 0.94 -7.95
C PHE A 110 16.25 1.97 -8.95
N SER A 111 16.44 1.60 -10.21
CA SER A 111 17.01 2.48 -11.24
C SER A 111 16.00 3.45 -11.85
N HIS A 112 14.68 3.21 -11.72
CA HIS A 112 13.64 4.00 -12.39
C HIS A 112 12.71 4.78 -11.44
N GLN A 113 12.86 4.62 -10.12
CA GLN A 113 12.02 5.31 -9.14
C GLN A 113 12.27 6.82 -9.13
N ARG A 114 11.24 7.59 -8.77
CA ARG A 114 11.29 9.06 -8.77
C ARG A 114 12.27 9.69 -7.76
N ILE A 115 12.71 8.96 -6.76
CA ILE A 115 13.68 9.49 -5.79
C ILE A 115 14.93 10.06 -6.45
N TRP A 116 15.26 9.59 -7.66
CA TRP A 116 16.37 10.11 -8.45
C TRP A 116 16.17 11.56 -8.91
N GLU A 117 14.93 12.04 -8.97
CA GLU A 117 14.61 13.41 -9.33
C GLU A 117 14.94 14.41 -8.20
N LEU A 118 15.12 13.93 -6.97
CA LEU A 118 15.53 14.76 -5.82
C LEU A 118 17.02 15.15 -5.88
N PHE A 119 17.81 14.53 -6.73
CA PHE A 119 19.23 14.84 -6.88
C PHE A 119 19.44 15.93 -7.95
N SER A 120 20.43 16.83 -7.70
CA SER A 120 20.78 17.85 -8.68
C SER A 120 21.28 17.22 -9.99
N GLU A 121 20.93 17.80 -11.13
CA GLU A 121 21.31 17.31 -12.46
C GLU A 121 22.84 17.04 -12.61
N LYS A 122 23.68 17.90 -12.00
CA LYS A 122 25.15 17.73 -12.04
C LYS A 122 25.67 16.46 -11.34
N SER A 123 24.95 15.98 -10.34
CA SER A 123 25.36 14.80 -9.55
C SER A 123 24.53 13.56 -9.85
N LYS A 124 23.32 13.74 -10.37
CA LYS A 124 22.33 12.70 -10.60
C LYS A 124 22.87 11.56 -11.45
N GLU A 125 23.34 11.85 -12.65
CA GLU A 125 23.80 10.84 -13.61
C GLU A 125 24.94 9.98 -13.06
N LYS A 126 25.98 10.63 -12.50
CA LYS A 126 27.14 9.93 -11.93
C LYS A 126 26.76 9.10 -10.70
N LEU A 127 25.92 9.65 -9.84
CA LEU A 127 25.47 8.97 -8.62
C LEU A 127 24.56 7.80 -8.97
N HIS A 128 23.61 8.00 -9.85
CA HIS A 128 22.69 6.98 -10.39
C HIS A 128 23.50 5.81 -10.97
N SER A 129 24.37 6.04 -11.93
CA SER A 129 25.21 5.00 -12.56
C SER A 129 26.04 4.23 -11.53
N LYS A 130 26.66 4.93 -10.55
CA LYS A 130 27.47 4.31 -9.52
C LYS A 130 26.67 3.43 -8.56
N LEU A 131 25.49 3.92 -8.13
CA LEU A 131 24.68 3.21 -7.13
C LEU A 131 23.90 2.06 -7.77
N THR A 132 23.40 2.21 -8.99
CA THR A 132 22.76 1.12 -9.73
C THR A 132 23.75 0.00 -10.05
N ALA A 133 24.98 0.32 -10.45
CA ALA A 133 26.04 -0.67 -10.61
C ALA A 133 26.41 -1.37 -9.29
N SER A 134 26.34 -0.66 -8.16
CA SER A 134 26.57 -1.26 -6.83
C SER A 134 25.43 -2.18 -6.44
N ALA A 135 24.18 -1.77 -6.68
CA ALA A 135 22.97 -2.57 -6.47
C ALA A 135 23.02 -3.87 -7.29
N ALA A 136 23.35 -3.79 -8.57
CA ALA A 136 23.48 -4.95 -9.46
C ALA A 136 24.55 -5.95 -8.98
N ARG A 137 25.73 -5.45 -8.56
CA ARG A 137 26.76 -6.32 -7.98
C ARG A 137 26.31 -6.99 -6.68
N TYR A 138 25.55 -6.29 -5.85
CA TYR A 138 25.03 -6.86 -4.62
C TYR A 138 23.99 -7.95 -4.94
N ARG A 139 23.01 -7.68 -5.80
CA ARG A 139 21.95 -8.61 -6.20
C ARG A 139 22.53 -9.88 -6.84
N LYS A 140 23.51 -9.74 -7.72
CA LYS A 140 24.20 -10.90 -8.33
C LYS A 140 24.80 -11.85 -7.29
N LYS A 141 25.29 -11.32 -6.16
CA LYS A 141 25.86 -12.13 -5.07
C LYS A 141 24.82 -12.62 -4.06
N HIS A 142 23.68 -11.97 -3.99
CA HIS A 142 22.65 -12.19 -2.98
C HIS A 142 21.24 -12.06 -3.59
N PRO A 143 20.85 -12.95 -4.54
CA PRO A 143 19.60 -12.81 -5.28
C PRO A 143 18.35 -12.83 -4.38
N ASP A 144 18.38 -13.61 -3.29
CA ASP A 144 17.25 -13.81 -2.37
C ASP A 144 17.25 -12.83 -1.18
N LYS A 145 18.23 -11.91 -1.11
CA LYS A 145 18.31 -10.96 0.01
C LYS A 145 17.71 -9.61 -0.37
N ASN A 146 17.13 -8.94 0.62
CA ASN A 146 16.70 -7.56 0.46
C ASN A 146 17.83 -6.66 -0.05
N LEU A 147 17.52 -5.74 -0.93
CA LEU A 147 18.48 -4.83 -1.54
C LEU A 147 19.28 -4.07 -0.48
N ARG A 148 20.59 -3.98 -0.71
CA ARG A 148 21.50 -3.13 0.06
C ARG A 148 22.32 -2.28 -0.89
N VAL A 149 22.31 -0.98 -0.64
CA VAL A 149 23.07 0.00 -1.42
C VAL A 149 23.89 0.85 -0.44
N PRO A 150 25.22 0.95 -0.61
CA PRO A 150 26.07 1.78 0.25
C PRO A 150 25.59 3.23 0.26
N PHE A 151 25.58 3.84 1.45
CA PHE A 151 25.18 5.25 1.66
C PHE A 151 23.72 5.59 1.35
N TRP A 152 22.91 4.62 0.93
CA TRP A 152 21.49 4.85 0.77
C TRP A 152 20.79 4.93 2.12
N PRO A 153 19.85 5.88 2.32
CA PRO A 153 19.12 6.01 3.59
C PRO A 153 18.38 4.70 3.95
N LYS A 154 18.47 4.29 5.21
CA LYS A 154 17.78 3.06 5.68
C LYS A 154 16.27 3.13 5.45
N ALA A 155 15.65 4.29 5.63
CA ALA A 155 14.24 4.49 5.35
C ALA A 155 13.90 4.24 3.87
N GLY A 156 14.76 4.70 2.95
CA GLY A 156 14.60 4.44 1.52
C GLY A 156 14.81 2.97 1.14
N LEU A 157 15.55 2.19 1.95
CA LEU A 157 15.69 0.75 1.74
C LEU A 157 14.51 -0.06 2.29
N ALA A 158 13.68 0.52 3.15
CA ALA A 158 12.50 -0.16 3.68
C ALA A 158 11.51 -0.55 2.58
N ALA A 159 11.38 0.28 1.53
CA ALA A 159 10.54 0.00 0.36
C ALA A 159 10.90 -1.30 -0.39
N TYR A 160 12.16 -1.76 -0.27
CA TYR A 160 12.63 -2.98 -0.93
C TYR A 160 12.54 -4.23 -0.05
N GLN A 161 12.01 -4.11 1.18
CA GLN A 161 11.76 -5.27 2.02
C GLN A 161 10.59 -6.06 1.46
N GLY A 162 10.81 -7.35 1.21
CA GLY A 162 9.78 -8.21 0.61
C GLY A 162 9.62 -8.07 -0.92
N MET A 163 10.25 -7.08 -1.56
CA MET A 163 10.11 -6.84 -3.01
C MET A 163 10.64 -8.00 -3.89
N ASN A 164 11.45 -8.89 -3.32
CA ASN A 164 11.84 -10.15 -3.97
C ASN A 164 10.64 -11.09 -4.25
N HIS A 165 9.58 -10.92 -3.49
CA HIS A 165 8.36 -11.72 -3.55
C HIS A 165 7.15 -10.87 -3.95
N TYR A 166 7.40 -9.76 -4.64
CA TYR A 166 6.38 -8.88 -5.20
C TYR A 166 6.23 -9.17 -6.69
N ASP A 167 5.01 -9.33 -7.14
CA ASP A 167 4.69 -9.48 -8.56
C ASP A 167 4.42 -8.10 -9.19
N PRO A 168 5.24 -7.63 -10.15
CA PRO A 168 5.02 -6.33 -10.81
C PRO A 168 3.65 -6.20 -11.49
N ARG A 169 2.99 -7.32 -11.84
CA ARG A 169 1.63 -7.31 -12.38
C ARG A 169 0.59 -6.79 -11.38
N PHE A 170 0.92 -6.79 -10.06
CA PHE A 170 0.09 -6.10 -9.07
C PHE A 170 0.14 -4.58 -9.24
N GLY A 171 1.31 -4.01 -9.50
CA GLY A 171 1.44 -2.58 -9.83
C GLY A 171 0.80 -2.22 -11.18
N GLU A 172 0.84 -3.16 -12.15
CA GLU A 172 0.14 -3.04 -13.42
C GLU A 172 -1.39 -2.94 -13.24
N ALA A 173 -1.96 -3.63 -12.25
CA ALA A 173 -3.39 -3.51 -11.96
C ALA A 173 -3.81 -2.09 -11.55
N PHE A 174 -2.92 -1.32 -10.89
CA PHE A 174 -3.14 0.11 -10.62
C PHE A 174 -2.89 0.97 -11.86
N TYR A 175 -1.92 0.61 -12.70
CA TYR A 175 -1.66 1.31 -13.95
C TYR A 175 -2.86 1.25 -14.89
N THR A 176 -3.46 0.08 -15.03
CA THR A 176 -4.64 -0.18 -15.89
C THR A 176 -5.97 0.16 -15.23
N ASP A 177 -5.97 0.44 -13.92
CA ASP A 177 -7.16 0.60 -13.07
C ASP A 177 -7.97 -0.70 -12.81
N SER A 178 -7.47 -1.84 -13.26
CA SER A 178 -8.14 -3.12 -13.05
C SER A 178 -8.21 -3.57 -11.59
N PHE A 179 -7.37 -2.98 -10.71
CA PHE A 179 -7.46 -3.22 -9.27
C PHE A 179 -8.81 -2.82 -8.68
N HIS A 180 -9.44 -1.80 -9.24
CA HIS A 180 -10.73 -1.26 -8.82
C HIS A 180 -11.92 -1.78 -9.64
N ALA A 181 -11.67 -2.72 -10.57
CA ALA A 181 -12.73 -3.30 -11.38
C ALA A 181 -13.88 -3.84 -10.49
N GLU A 182 -15.11 -3.58 -10.93
CA GLU A 182 -16.34 -4.05 -10.28
C GLU A 182 -16.67 -3.42 -8.91
N ILE A 183 -15.92 -2.40 -8.45
CA ILE A 183 -16.24 -1.69 -7.21
C ILE A 183 -16.35 -0.17 -7.42
N ALA A 184 -17.32 0.44 -6.75
CA ALA A 184 -17.36 1.87 -6.50
C ALA A 184 -16.96 2.14 -5.06
N HIS A 185 -15.99 3.03 -4.83
CA HIS A 185 -15.50 3.35 -3.47
C HIS A 185 -16.64 3.88 -2.58
N GLU A 186 -17.61 4.61 -3.13
CA GLU A 186 -18.77 5.09 -2.37
C GLU A 186 -19.62 3.94 -1.84
N ASP A 187 -19.96 2.96 -2.69
CA ASP A 187 -20.78 1.82 -2.31
C ASP A 187 -20.06 0.95 -1.27
N LEU A 188 -18.75 0.76 -1.48
CA LEU A 188 -17.88 0.07 -0.54
C LEU A 188 -17.94 0.71 0.85
N LEU A 189 -17.71 2.03 0.92
CA LEU A 189 -17.71 2.77 2.18
C LEU A 189 -19.09 2.82 2.83
N ARG A 190 -20.16 3.02 2.06
CA ARG A 190 -21.56 2.97 2.56
C ARG A 190 -21.94 1.60 3.12
N GLY A 191 -21.29 0.54 2.64
CA GLY A 191 -21.49 -0.83 3.11
C GLY A 191 -20.92 -1.12 4.49
N ILE A 192 -19.94 -0.33 4.98
CA ILE A 192 -19.27 -0.56 6.25
C ILE A 192 -20.24 -0.31 7.42
N ARG A 193 -20.40 -1.30 8.30
CA ARG A 193 -21.28 -1.23 9.47
C ARG A 193 -20.52 -1.29 10.80
N CYS A 194 -19.31 -1.84 10.80
CA CYS A 194 -18.52 -2.01 12.01
C CYS A 194 -17.88 -0.70 12.48
N LYS A 195 -17.42 -0.68 13.72
CA LYS A 195 -16.61 0.39 14.28
C LYS A 195 -15.37 0.57 13.41
N THR A 196 -15.11 1.81 12.97
CA THR A 196 -14.02 2.11 12.02
C THR A 196 -13.09 3.17 12.59
N LEU A 197 -11.78 2.99 12.39
CA LEU A 197 -10.74 3.97 12.71
C LEU A 197 -9.94 4.28 11.45
N PHE A 198 -9.89 5.56 11.07
CA PHE A 198 -9.03 6.05 10.01
C PHE A 198 -7.78 6.71 10.62
N LEU A 199 -6.62 6.17 10.29
CA LEU A 199 -5.32 6.73 10.63
C LEU A 199 -4.81 7.48 9.40
N LYS A 200 -4.81 8.83 9.48
CA LYS A 200 -4.46 9.69 8.35
C LYS A 200 -3.04 10.22 8.50
N ALA A 201 -2.20 9.93 7.52
CA ALA A 201 -0.90 10.56 7.35
C ALA A 201 -1.04 12.02 6.86
N ARG A 202 0.03 12.78 6.89
CA ARG A 202 0.04 14.17 6.41
C ARG A 202 -0.31 14.23 4.93
N THR A 203 -1.23 15.10 4.55
CA THR A 203 -1.47 15.44 3.15
C THR A 203 -0.36 16.35 2.65
N GLU A 204 0.24 15.98 1.53
CA GLU A 204 1.31 16.76 0.89
C GLU A 204 1.09 16.73 -0.63
N ILE A 205 1.24 17.91 -1.25
CA ILE A 205 1.18 18.06 -2.70
C ILE A 205 2.55 18.55 -3.16
N GLY A 206 3.17 17.82 -4.07
CA GLY A 206 4.46 18.16 -4.66
C GLY A 206 4.40 19.45 -5.48
N GLN A 207 5.56 20.02 -5.79
CA GLN A 207 5.66 21.23 -6.63
C GLN A 207 5.11 21.01 -8.06
N ASP A 208 5.10 19.79 -8.52
CA ASP A 208 4.53 19.34 -9.80
C ASP A 208 3.01 19.07 -9.73
N GLY A 209 2.37 19.34 -8.59
CA GLY A 209 0.94 19.10 -8.37
C GLY A 209 0.58 17.65 -8.04
N LEU A 210 1.55 16.75 -7.90
CA LEU A 210 1.26 15.37 -7.51
C LEU A 210 0.85 15.27 -6.05
N LEU A 211 -0.17 14.48 -5.80
CA LEU A 211 -0.55 14.08 -4.45
C LEU A 211 0.49 13.08 -3.91
N MET A 212 1.31 13.54 -2.96
CA MET A 212 2.36 12.75 -2.29
C MET A 212 1.79 11.92 -1.12
N ALA A 213 0.51 12.08 -0.81
CA ALA A 213 -0.27 11.33 0.15
C ALA A 213 -1.21 10.36 -0.57
N THR A 214 -1.96 9.56 0.18
CA THR A 214 -2.93 8.62 -0.40
C THR A 214 -4.26 9.27 -0.74
N LEU A 215 -4.70 10.27 0.03
CA LEU A 215 -5.91 11.05 -0.24
C LEU A 215 -5.73 12.47 0.29
N ASP A 216 -6.43 13.39 -0.34
CA ASP A 216 -6.49 14.78 0.10
C ASP A 216 -7.55 15.01 1.19
N GLU A 217 -7.73 16.26 1.62
CA GLU A 217 -8.67 16.59 2.69
C GLU A 217 -10.13 16.53 2.22
N GLU A 218 -10.41 16.67 0.95
CA GLU A 218 -11.75 16.55 0.38
C GLU A 218 -12.17 15.07 0.34
N ASP A 219 -11.31 14.21 -0.15
CA ASP A 219 -11.52 12.75 -0.12
C ASP A 219 -11.69 12.23 1.31
N LEU A 220 -10.87 12.72 2.25
CA LEU A 220 -10.99 12.32 3.66
C LEU A 220 -12.36 12.71 4.23
N ARG A 221 -12.80 13.96 3.99
CA ARG A 221 -14.14 14.41 4.44
C ARG A 221 -15.25 13.55 3.83
N HIS A 222 -15.08 13.17 2.56
CA HIS A 222 -16.04 12.31 1.88
C HIS A 222 -16.09 10.91 2.51
N VAL A 223 -14.95 10.29 2.79
CA VAL A 223 -14.86 9.02 3.53
C VAL A 223 -15.58 9.09 4.87
N LEU A 224 -15.31 10.14 5.67
CA LEU A 224 -15.92 10.30 7.00
C LEU A 224 -17.45 10.49 6.92
N ASN A 225 -17.94 11.16 5.89
CA ASN A 225 -19.37 11.32 5.66
C ASN A 225 -20.07 10.01 5.26
N LEU A 226 -19.37 9.15 4.50
CA LEU A 226 -19.92 7.87 4.04
C LEU A 226 -19.87 6.78 5.13
N VAL A 227 -18.97 6.90 6.11
CA VAL A 227 -18.80 5.94 7.21
C VAL A 227 -19.03 6.65 8.56
N PRO A 228 -20.29 6.82 9.00
CA PRO A 228 -20.60 7.54 10.25
C PRO A 228 -19.99 6.93 11.51
N THR A 229 -19.63 5.65 11.48
CA THR A 229 -18.95 4.95 12.56
C THR A 229 -17.42 5.19 12.60
N CYS A 230 -16.90 6.01 11.68
CA CYS A 230 -15.48 6.24 11.52
C CYS A 230 -14.97 7.34 12.47
N SER A 231 -13.99 6.98 13.29
CA SER A 231 -13.16 7.93 14.05
C SER A 231 -11.89 8.24 13.28
N LEU A 232 -11.35 9.45 13.45
CA LEU A 232 -10.14 9.92 12.77
C LEU A 232 -9.03 10.20 13.76
N ILE A 233 -7.83 9.69 13.49
CA ILE A 233 -6.59 10.11 14.15
C ILE A 233 -5.59 10.54 13.07
N ARG A 234 -5.02 11.76 13.24
CA ARG A 234 -4.05 12.34 12.30
C ARG A 234 -2.64 12.17 12.83
N PHE A 235 -1.72 11.90 11.92
CA PHE A 235 -0.29 11.78 12.19
C PHE A 235 0.50 12.74 11.32
N ASP A 236 1.42 13.47 11.95
CA ASP A 236 2.41 14.29 11.24
C ASP A 236 3.61 13.41 10.83
N CYS A 237 3.40 12.63 9.79
CA CYS A 237 4.39 11.76 9.17
C CYS A 237 3.97 11.41 7.73
N GLY A 238 4.81 10.67 7.03
CA GLY A 238 4.50 10.12 5.71
C GLY A 238 3.54 8.92 5.77
N HIS A 239 3.31 8.34 4.62
CA HIS A 239 2.33 7.29 4.33
C HIS A 239 2.41 6.06 5.25
N ALA A 240 3.61 5.60 5.60
CA ALA A 240 3.82 4.42 6.43
C ALA A 240 3.87 4.78 7.92
N ILE A 241 2.71 5.08 8.52
CA ILE A 241 2.59 5.55 9.92
C ILE A 241 3.20 4.54 10.89
N HIS A 242 2.93 3.24 10.68
CA HIS A 242 3.44 2.14 11.51
C HIS A 242 4.98 2.04 11.49
N ILE A 243 5.64 2.49 10.41
CA ILE A 243 7.11 2.51 10.31
C ILE A 243 7.69 3.80 10.89
N GLU A 244 7.09 4.95 10.56
CA GLU A 244 7.65 6.25 10.92
C GLU A 244 7.33 6.64 12.37
N LYS A 245 6.18 6.25 12.88
CA LYS A 245 5.65 6.59 14.22
C LYS A 245 5.17 5.36 14.99
N PRO A 246 5.96 4.27 15.11
CA PRO A 246 5.48 2.98 15.62
C PRO A 246 4.86 3.05 17.02
N LYS A 247 5.43 3.84 17.92
CA LYS A 247 4.90 3.98 19.29
C LYS A 247 3.54 4.69 19.30
N ALA A 248 3.40 5.76 18.53
CA ALA A 248 2.15 6.52 18.44
C ALA A 248 1.07 5.70 17.70
N PHE A 249 1.46 4.95 16.68
CA PHE A 249 0.58 4.00 15.98
C PHE A 249 0.00 2.96 16.95
N VAL A 250 0.84 2.25 17.68
CA VAL A 250 0.39 1.26 18.67
C VAL A 250 -0.48 1.90 19.76
N SER A 251 -0.10 3.09 20.27
CA SER A 251 -0.91 3.82 21.24
C SER A 251 -2.30 4.16 20.70
N ALA A 252 -2.41 4.59 19.44
CA ALA A 252 -3.70 4.88 18.80
C ALA A 252 -4.58 3.63 18.72
N LEU A 253 -4.01 2.49 18.35
CA LEU A 253 -4.72 1.22 18.31
C LEU A 253 -5.22 0.80 19.72
N CYS A 254 -4.37 0.89 20.73
CA CYS A 254 -4.74 0.55 22.11
C CYS A 254 -5.82 1.49 22.67
N THR A 255 -5.73 2.80 22.39
CA THR A 255 -6.73 3.78 22.83
C THR A 255 -8.08 3.56 22.16
N TYR A 256 -8.09 3.10 20.91
CA TYR A 256 -9.32 2.80 20.19
C TYR A 256 -9.99 1.48 20.64
N ASP A 257 -9.42 0.81 21.64
CA ASP A 257 -9.93 -0.45 22.20
C ASP A 257 -9.92 -1.61 21.19
N ILE A 258 -8.83 -1.69 20.43
CA ILE A 258 -8.60 -2.79 19.52
C ILE A 258 -8.02 -3.95 20.32
N GLY A 259 -8.83 -4.95 20.58
CA GLY A 259 -8.39 -6.23 21.17
C GLY A 259 -8.66 -6.41 22.65
N GLN A 260 -9.43 -5.58 23.31
CA GLN A 260 -10.02 -5.98 24.59
C GLN A 260 -11.11 -7.02 24.32
N ARG A 261 -10.80 -8.29 24.57
CA ARG A 261 -11.86 -9.30 24.78
C ARG A 261 -12.67 -8.81 25.96
N LYS A 262 -13.96 -8.52 25.78
CA LYS A 262 -14.86 -8.46 26.92
C LYS A 262 -14.80 -9.84 27.58
N GLU A 263 -14.15 -9.92 28.71
CA GLU A 263 -14.33 -11.07 29.61
C GLU A 263 -15.84 -11.14 29.93
N MET A 264 -16.50 -12.15 29.38
CA MET A 264 -17.87 -12.50 29.77
C MET A 264 -17.83 -13.36 31.02
#